data_4eaddf9a77cb98be182e224b5b3cb6e9
#
_entry.id   4eaddf9a77cb98be182e224b5b3cb6e9
#
_cell.length_a   1.000
_cell.length_b   1.000
_cell.length_c   1.000
_cell.angle_alpha   90.00
_cell.angle_beta   90.00
_cell.angle_gamma   90.00
#
_symmetry.space_group_name_H-M   'P 1'
#
loop_
_entity.id
_entity.type
_entity.pdbx_description
1 polymer ?
#
loop_
_entity_poly.entity_id
_entity_poly.type
_entity_poly.pdbx_seq_one_letter_code
_entity_poly.pdbx_strand_id
1 'polypeptide(L)'
;MCSSDLPDELRAAVEYAHANHVRVHCTINTMPRNDEIVRLPEHLELLNDAGVDAIIVADMGAFTLAGKYAPKCERHVSTQASISNFETANAWYDLGASRVILARELSLEEIRTIREKTPKDLEIEAFVHGAMCVSYSGRCLLSNYMTSRDSNRGACAQPCRYQYALMEEKRPGEYFPIEEDEKGTYILNSRDMCMIDHLSDLVDVGLDSLKIEGRAKSAYYAAIVTGAYRHCLDDVMAGRPIDPVWRDEVDHVSHRPYATGFYYGHPGQFYANSRYIREWQVVALVTDCDEEGNATLSLRNKFRTGDVVELVGPDLRPFSMTVPQMTDTEGQLLEEPRNPQMTFHMKLPRRVPPFTVLRHAVDLSGK
;
A
#
# COMPACT_ATOMS: atom_id res chain seq x y z
N MET A 1 -2.39 6.85 -14.24
CA MET A 1 -1.07 6.75 -14.87
C MET A 1 -0.05 6.70 -13.76
N CYS A 2 0.95 5.83 -13.83
CA CYS A 2 2.11 5.91 -12.93
C CYS A 2 2.80 7.25 -13.14
N SER A 3 3.32 7.85 -12.09
CA SER A 3 3.88 9.21 -12.11
C SER A 3 5.31 9.32 -12.67
N SER A 4 5.88 8.27 -13.26
CA SER A 4 7.14 8.38 -13.99
C SER A 4 6.85 8.78 -15.43
N ASP A 5 6.90 10.07 -15.70
CA ASP A 5 6.64 10.63 -17.03
C ASP A 5 7.83 10.44 -17.98
N LEU A 6 8.95 9.89 -17.50
CA LEU A 6 10.17 9.73 -18.29
C LEU A 6 10.45 8.23 -18.55
N PRO A 7 10.55 7.80 -19.82
CA PRO A 7 10.88 6.43 -20.20
C PRO A 7 12.18 5.90 -19.56
N ASP A 8 13.16 6.77 -19.36
CA ASP A 8 14.47 6.40 -18.79
C ASP A 8 14.37 6.12 -17.27
N GLU A 9 13.55 6.87 -16.55
CA GLU A 9 13.27 6.59 -15.12
C GLU A 9 12.55 5.25 -14.95
N LEU A 10 11.61 4.92 -15.84
CA LEU A 10 10.93 3.63 -15.82
C LEU A 10 11.92 2.47 -16.02
N ARG A 11 12.79 2.57 -17.03
CA ARG A 11 13.83 1.55 -17.30
C ARG A 11 14.76 1.38 -16.12
N ALA A 12 15.27 2.48 -15.57
CA ALA A 12 16.13 2.46 -14.38
C ALA A 12 15.43 1.82 -13.17
N ALA A 13 14.14 2.10 -12.96
CA ALA A 13 13.35 1.50 -11.88
C ALA A 13 13.15 0.00 -12.08
N VAL A 14 12.87 -0.45 -13.32
CA VAL A 14 12.73 -1.88 -13.64
C VAL A 14 14.06 -2.61 -13.46
N GLU A 15 15.17 -2.06 -13.97
CA GLU A 15 16.51 -2.62 -13.79
C GLU A 15 16.89 -2.74 -12.32
N TYR A 16 16.63 -1.70 -11.52
CA TYR A 16 16.90 -1.72 -10.10
C TYR A 16 16.06 -2.79 -9.37
N ALA A 17 14.77 -2.91 -9.69
CA ALA A 17 13.89 -3.92 -9.09
C ALA A 17 14.38 -5.34 -9.46
N HIS A 18 14.68 -5.60 -10.72
CA HIS A 18 15.17 -6.90 -11.20
C HIS A 18 16.53 -7.27 -10.57
N ALA A 19 17.44 -6.30 -10.42
CA ALA A 19 18.72 -6.53 -9.74
C ALA A 19 18.54 -6.96 -8.26
N ASN A 20 17.38 -6.63 -7.67
CA ASN A 20 16.98 -7.05 -6.31
C ASN A 20 15.95 -8.19 -6.32
N HIS A 21 15.79 -8.92 -7.42
CA HIS A 21 14.85 -10.03 -7.58
C HIS A 21 13.38 -9.67 -7.33
N VAL A 22 13.00 -8.42 -7.62
CA VAL A 22 11.63 -7.92 -7.48
C VAL A 22 11.00 -7.73 -8.87
N ARG A 23 9.81 -8.30 -9.08
CA ARG A 23 9.02 -8.10 -10.32
C ARG A 23 8.32 -6.75 -10.30
N VAL A 24 8.21 -6.13 -11.46
CA VAL A 24 7.54 -4.83 -11.64
C VAL A 24 6.22 -5.03 -12.37
N HIS A 25 5.12 -4.65 -11.73
CA HIS A 25 3.78 -4.67 -12.31
C HIS A 25 3.29 -3.24 -12.54
N CYS A 26 2.99 -2.89 -13.78
CA CYS A 26 2.50 -1.55 -14.13
C CYS A 26 0.97 -1.51 -14.21
N THR A 27 0.35 -0.51 -13.56
CA THR A 27 -1.10 -0.38 -13.58
C THR A 27 -1.59 0.51 -14.73
N ILE A 28 -2.42 -0.05 -15.62
CA ILE A 28 -3.23 0.63 -16.63
C ILE A 28 -4.70 0.35 -16.32
N ASN A 29 -5.09 0.59 -15.09
CA ASN A 29 -6.41 0.23 -14.58
C ASN A 29 -7.40 1.40 -14.52
N THR A 30 -7.10 2.51 -15.15
CA THR A 30 -8.08 3.57 -15.44
C THR A 30 -9.04 3.08 -16.52
N MET A 31 -10.24 3.66 -16.59
CA MET A 31 -11.17 3.44 -17.71
C MET A 31 -10.89 4.47 -18.80
N PRO A 32 -10.17 4.11 -19.88
CA PRO A 32 -9.76 5.07 -20.90
C PRO A 32 -10.95 5.50 -21.75
N ARG A 33 -10.96 6.77 -22.14
CA ARG A 33 -11.91 7.30 -23.15
C ARG A 33 -11.33 7.17 -24.55
N ASN A 34 -12.15 7.46 -25.57
CA ASN A 34 -11.75 7.28 -26.97
C ASN A 34 -10.47 8.09 -27.37
N ASP A 35 -10.29 9.27 -26.80
CA ASP A 35 -9.09 10.10 -27.01
C ASP A 35 -7.85 9.59 -26.29
N GLU A 36 -8.00 8.77 -25.29
CA GLU A 36 -6.91 8.15 -24.53
C GLU A 36 -6.53 6.78 -25.08
N ILE A 37 -7.53 5.98 -25.45
CA ILE A 37 -7.31 4.60 -25.94
C ILE A 37 -6.46 4.57 -27.22
N VAL A 38 -6.54 5.61 -28.05
CA VAL A 38 -5.75 5.71 -29.27
C VAL A 38 -4.26 5.92 -29.02
N ARG A 39 -3.88 6.40 -27.83
CA ARG A 39 -2.46 6.62 -27.44
C ARG A 39 -1.91 5.42 -26.63
N LEU A 40 -2.79 4.51 -26.21
CA LEU A 40 -2.38 3.38 -25.37
C LEU A 40 -1.36 2.44 -26.05
N PRO A 41 -1.42 2.16 -27.35
CA PRO A 41 -0.42 1.32 -28.02
C PRO A 41 1.03 1.76 -27.80
N GLU A 42 1.34 3.03 -28.00
CA GLU A 42 2.68 3.59 -27.79
C GLU A 42 3.17 3.38 -26.33
N HIS A 43 2.28 3.61 -25.37
CA HIS A 43 2.61 3.40 -23.96
C HIS A 43 2.83 1.91 -23.62
N LEU A 44 2.04 1.01 -24.21
CA LEU A 44 2.19 -0.43 -24.03
C LEU A 44 3.51 -0.96 -24.62
N GLU A 45 3.90 -0.48 -25.78
CA GLU A 45 5.20 -0.78 -26.39
C GLU A 45 6.36 -0.33 -25.49
N LEU A 46 6.27 0.87 -24.89
CA LEU A 46 7.25 1.36 -23.93
C LEU A 46 7.38 0.42 -22.72
N LEU A 47 6.27 -0.03 -22.13
CA LEU A 47 6.28 -0.96 -20.98
C LEU A 47 6.90 -2.31 -21.37
N ASN A 48 6.56 -2.84 -22.55
CA ASN A 48 7.11 -4.07 -23.10
C ASN A 48 8.63 -3.98 -23.30
N ASP A 49 9.12 -2.84 -23.80
CA ASP A 49 10.54 -2.60 -24.08
C ASP A 49 11.34 -2.27 -22.81
N ALA A 50 10.68 -1.68 -21.80
CA ALA A 50 11.27 -1.45 -20.49
C ALA A 50 11.43 -2.74 -19.66
N GLY A 51 10.83 -3.86 -20.10
CA GLY A 51 10.93 -5.14 -19.38
C GLY A 51 10.00 -5.26 -18.19
N VAL A 52 8.87 -4.52 -18.17
CA VAL A 52 7.84 -4.68 -17.14
C VAL A 52 7.29 -6.10 -17.17
N ASP A 53 7.19 -6.75 -16.01
CA ASP A 53 6.78 -8.16 -15.90
C ASP A 53 5.29 -8.37 -16.15
N ALA A 54 4.45 -7.45 -15.65
CA ALA A 54 3.00 -7.55 -15.81
C ALA A 54 2.31 -6.19 -15.95
N ILE A 55 1.18 -6.19 -16.65
CA ILE A 55 0.31 -5.03 -16.82
C ILE A 55 -1.02 -5.32 -16.15
N ILE A 56 -1.44 -4.48 -15.20
CA ILE A 56 -2.70 -4.63 -14.47
C ILE A 56 -3.76 -3.74 -15.11
N VAL A 57 -4.80 -4.35 -15.70
CA VAL A 57 -5.80 -3.69 -16.54
C VAL A 57 -7.22 -3.92 -16.00
N ALA A 58 -8.11 -2.93 -16.14
CA ALA A 58 -9.52 -3.06 -15.76
C ALA A 58 -10.48 -3.03 -16.96
N ASP A 59 -10.08 -2.35 -18.04
CA ASP A 59 -10.87 -2.17 -19.25
C ASP A 59 -10.55 -3.26 -20.28
N MET A 60 -11.59 -3.86 -20.88
CA MET A 60 -11.45 -4.96 -21.83
C MET A 60 -10.72 -4.54 -23.13
N GLY A 61 -10.97 -3.32 -23.61
CA GLY A 61 -10.28 -2.77 -24.77
C GLY A 61 -8.79 -2.60 -24.51
N ALA A 62 -8.44 -2.01 -23.35
CA ALA A 62 -7.05 -1.88 -22.92
C ALA A 62 -6.38 -3.26 -22.71
N PHE A 63 -7.10 -4.25 -22.18
CA PHE A 63 -6.62 -5.62 -22.00
C PHE A 63 -6.28 -6.29 -23.35
N THR A 64 -7.14 -6.10 -24.34
CA THR A 64 -6.91 -6.62 -25.71
C THR A 64 -5.69 -5.95 -26.37
N LEU A 65 -5.56 -4.61 -26.21
CA LEU A 65 -4.41 -3.89 -26.73
C LEU A 65 -3.11 -4.30 -26.03
N ALA A 66 -3.14 -4.55 -24.71
CA ALA A 66 -1.97 -5.03 -23.97
C ALA A 66 -1.45 -6.36 -24.54
N GLY A 67 -2.33 -7.30 -24.86
CA GLY A 67 -1.91 -8.55 -25.51
C GLY A 67 -1.29 -8.37 -26.90
N LYS A 68 -1.65 -7.30 -27.60
CA LYS A 68 -1.13 -7.00 -28.94
C LYS A 68 0.20 -6.22 -28.92
N TYR A 69 0.31 -5.21 -28.05
CA TYR A 69 1.41 -4.24 -28.06
C TYR A 69 2.44 -4.46 -26.94
N ALA A 70 2.09 -5.29 -25.93
CA ALA A 70 3.02 -5.69 -24.87
C ALA A 70 3.01 -7.21 -24.64
N PRO A 71 3.33 -8.02 -25.68
CA PRO A 71 3.21 -9.48 -25.63
C PRO A 71 4.17 -10.17 -24.65
N LYS A 72 5.23 -9.49 -24.19
CA LYS A 72 6.16 -10.02 -23.19
C LYS A 72 5.65 -9.83 -21.75
N CYS A 73 4.71 -8.91 -21.54
CA CYS A 73 4.15 -8.65 -20.22
C CYS A 73 2.98 -9.59 -19.94
N GLU A 74 2.93 -10.15 -18.74
CA GLU A 74 1.74 -10.82 -18.24
C GLU A 74 0.56 -9.85 -18.16
N ARG A 75 -0.66 -10.35 -18.35
CA ARG A 75 -1.88 -9.53 -18.24
C ARG A 75 -2.64 -9.90 -16.97
N HIS A 76 -2.67 -8.99 -16.01
CA HIS A 76 -3.40 -9.14 -14.77
C HIS A 76 -4.69 -8.30 -14.80
N VAL A 77 -5.78 -8.87 -14.33
CA VAL A 77 -7.07 -8.15 -14.27
C VAL A 77 -7.21 -7.43 -12.94
N SER A 78 -7.38 -6.12 -12.99
CA SER A 78 -7.50 -5.26 -11.81
C SER A 78 -8.75 -5.54 -10.99
N THR A 79 -8.67 -5.32 -9.68
CA THR A 79 -9.84 -5.28 -8.79
C THR A 79 -10.93 -4.29 -9.25
N GLN A 80 -10.58 -3.27 -10.05
CA GLN A 80 -11.54 -2.33 -10.62
C GLN A 80 -12.46 -2.96 -11.67
N ALA A 81 -12.14 -4.16 -12.18
CA ALA A 81 -13.06 -4.97 -12.98
C ALA A 81 -14.15 -5.66 -12.14
N SER A 82 -14.06 -5.56 -10.80
CA SER A 82 -15.05 -6.09 -9.83
C SER A 82 -15.31 -7.59 -9.99
N ILE A 83 -14.23 -8.40 -10.06
CA ILE A 83 -14.33 -9.86 -10.16
C ILE A 83 -14.81 -10.41 -8.83
N SER A 84 -16.05 -10.91 -8.80
CA SER A 84 -16.74 -11.41 -7.61
C SER A 84 -17.28 -12.84 -7.74
N ASN A 85 -16.98 -13.54 -8.83
CA ASN A 85 -17.42 -14.92 -9.06
C ASN A 85 -16.47 -15.64 -10.03
N PHE A 86 -16.51 -16.97 -10.00
CA PHE A 86 -15.64 -17.83 -10.80
C PHE A 86 -15.90 -17.76 -12.31
N GLU A 87 -17.14 -17.54 -12.74
CA GLU A 87 -17.44 -17.42 -14.17
C GLU A 87 -16.77 -16.18 -14.79
N THR A 88 -16.79 -15.06 -14.07
CA THR A 88 -16.07 -13.85 -14.50
C THR A 88 -14.55 -14.08 -14.52
N ALA A 89 -14.01 -14.79 -13.52
CA ALA A 89 -12.60 -15.14 -13.48
C ALA A 89 -12.19 -16.04 -14.66
N ASN A 90 -12.99 -17.08 -14.96
CA ASN A 90 -12.80 -17.98 -16.10
C ASN A 90 -12.88 -17.24 -17.43
N ALA A 91 -13.84 -16.33 -17.60
CA ALA A 91 -13.94 -15.54 -18.82
C ALA A 91 -12.70 -14.67 -19.07
N TRP A 92 -12.12 -14.08 -18.03
CA TRP A 92 -10.86 -13.34 -18.16
C TRP A 92 -9.67 -14.26 -18.46
N TYR A 93 -9.63 -15.45 -17.86
CA TYR A 93 -8.63 -16.48 -18.19
C TYR A 93 -8.69 -16.88 -19.66
N ASP A 94 -9.88 -17.17 -20.18
CA ASP A 94 -10.10 -17.52 -21.61
C ASP A 94 -9.65 -16.41 -22.56
N LEU A 95 -9.71 -15.15 -22.12
CA LEU A 95 -9.15 -13.99 -22.83
C LEU A 95 -7.62 -13.87 -22.69
N GLY A 96 -7.00 -14.71 -21.88
CA GLY A 96 -5.55 -14.78 -21.69
C GLY A 96 -5.03 -13.97 -20.49
N ALA A 97 -5.83 -13.79 -19.44
CA ALA A 97 -5.33 -13.30 -18.17
C ALA A 97 -4.53 -14.38 -17.45
N SER A 98 -3.35 -14.04 -16.95
CA SER A 98 -2.54 -14.92 -16.11
C SER A 98 -2.88 -14.78 -14.62
N ARG A 99 -3.42 -13.62 -14.20
CA ARG A 99 -3.84 -13.33 -12.83
C ARG A 99 -5.10 -12.49 -12.78
N VAL A 100 -5.93 -12.75 -11.78
CA VAL A 100 -7.10 -11.93 -11.46
C VAL A 100 -6.98 -11.37 -10.03
N ILE A 101 -7.23 -10.07 -9.87
CA ILE A 101 -7.27 -9.41 -8.57
C ILE A 101 -8.72 -9.27 -8.16
N LEU A 102 -9.13 -10.02 -7.15
CA LEU A 102 -10.53 -10.11 -6.73
C LEU A 102 -11.07 -8.78 -6.19
N ALA A 103 -12.39 -8.64 -6.22
CA ALA A 103 -13.10 -7.61 -5.51
C ALA A 103 -12.89 -7.74 -3.99
N ARG A 104 -12.84 -6.61 -3.26
CA ARG A 104 -12.54 -6.59 -1.82
C ARG A 104 -13.74 -6.95 -0.94
N GLU A 105 -14.88 -7.08 -1.55
CA GLU A 105 -16.19 -7.33 -0.93
C GLU A 105 -16.48 -8.82 -0.74
N LEU A 106 -15.51 -9.70 -1.04
CA LEU A 106 -15.65 -11.15 -0.95
C LEU A 106 -15.26 -11.69 0.42
N SER A 107 -16.01 -12.70 0.88
CA SER A 107 -15.67 -13.54 2.03
C SER A 107 -14.63 -14.61 1.65
N LEU A 108 -13.96 -15.21 2.65
CA LEU A 108 -13.05 -16.33 2.44
C LEU A 108 -13.73 -17.53 1.75
N GLU A 109 -14.99 -17.80 2.06
CA GLU A 109 -15.75 -18.90 1.46
C GLU A 109 -16.00 -18.65 -0.03
N GLU A 110 -16.35 -17.42 -0.41
CA GLU A 110 -16.51 -17.04 -1.82
C GLU A 110 -15.19 -17.14 -2.58
N ILE A 111 -14.09 -16.72 -1.98
CA ILE A 111 -12.74 -16.85 -2.57
C ILE A 111 -12.37 -18.32 -2.74
N ARG A 112 -12.64 -19.17 -1.76
CA ARG A 112 -12.44 -20.63 -1.85
C ARG A 112 -13.22 -21.20 -3.03
N THR A 113 -14.50 -20.82 -3.18
CA THR A 113 -15.36 -21.25 -4.28
C THR A 113 -14.80 -20.80 -5.64
N ILE A 114 -14.26 -19.60 -5.72
CA ILE A 114 -13.59 -19.11 -6.94
C ILE A 114 -12.35 -19.96 -7.24
N ARG A 115 -11.47 -20.21 -6.24
CA ARG A 115 -10.26 -21.00 -6.42
C ARG A 115 -10.55 -22.43 -6.87
N GLU A 116 -11.55 -23.07 -6.28
CA GLU A 116 -11.94 -24.45 -6.62
C GLU A 116 -12.50 -24.61 -8.04
N LYS A 117 -13.13 -23.54 -8.59
CA LYS A 117 -13.81 -23.56 -9.90
C LYS A 117 -13.02 -22.85 -11.01
N THR A 118 -11.81 -22.42 -10.75
CA THR A 118 -10.93 -21.79 -11.75
C THR A 118 -9.73 -22.67 -12.07
N PRO A 119 -9.13 -22.55 -13.26
CA PRO A 119 -7.90 -23.24 -13.62
C PRO A 119 -6.79 -23.02 -12.60
N LYS A 120 -5.95 -24.04 -12.37
CA LYS A 120 -4.87 -23.97 -11.37
C LYS A 120 -3.75 -23.01 -11.77
N ASP A 121 -3.57 -22.79 -13.05
CA ASP A 121 -2.60 -21.86 -13.64
C ASP A 121 -3.12 -20.43 -13.74
N LEU A 122 -4.40 -20.18 -13.44
CA LEU A 122 -4.88 -18.82 -13.19
C LEU A 122 -4.51 -18.41 -11.76
N GLU A 123 -3.62 -17.44 -11.62
CA GLU A 123 -3.28 -16.88 -10.32
C GLU A 123 -4.39 -15.99 -9.76
N ILE A 124 -4.67 -16.15 -8.46
CA ILE A 124 -5.66 -15.36 -7.72
C ILE A 124 -4.96 -14.46 -6.72
N GLU A 125 -5.17 -13.15 -6.86
CA GLU A 125 -4.64 -12.13 -5.96
C GLU A 125 -5.78 -11.47 -5.18
N ALA A 126 -5.57 -11.20 -3.89
CA ALA A 126 -6.52 -10.47 -3.07
C ALA A 126 -5.83 -9.43 -2.19
N PHE A 127 -6.56 -8.34 -1.86
CA PHE A 127 -6.05 -7.33 -0.95
C PHE A 127 -6.04 -7.85 0.48
N VAL A 128 -4.94 -7.58 1.19
CA VAL A 128 -4.75 -8.02 2.58
C VAL A 128 -4.45 -6.88 3.55
N HIS A 129 -4.06 -5.70 3.02
CA HIS A 129 -3.72 -4.56 3.86
C HIS A 129 -3.98 -3.24 3.18
N GLY A 130 -4.32 -2.22 3.97
CA GLY A 130 -4.42 -0.82 3.57
C GLY A 130 -5.83 -0.27 3.50
N ALA A 131 -5.96 0.87 2.87
CA ALA A 131 -7.19 1.64 2.86
C ALA A 131 -8.33 0.94 2.11
N MET A 132 -9.48 0.79 2.76
CA MET A 132 -10.71 0.28 2.15
C MET A 132 -11.53 1.41 1.50
N CYS A 133 -12.27 1.06 0.44
CA CYS A 133 -13.26 1.94 -0.18
C CYS A 133 -14.65 1.69 0.42
N VAL A 134 -15.48 2.74 0.54
CA VAL A 134 -16.88 2.63 0.97
C VAL A 134 -17.78 2.03 -0.13
N SER A 135 -17.37 2.16 -1.37
CA SER A 135 -18.10 1.66 -2.54
C SER A 135 -17.42 0.42 -3.12
N TYR A 136 -18.18 -0.36 -3.88
CA TYR A 136 -17.61 -1.44 -4.68
C TYR A 136 -16.40 -1.00 -5.47
N SER A 137 -15.41 -1.84 -5.57
CA SER A 137 -14.14 -1.59 -6.24
C SER A 137 -14.36 -1.08 -7.68
N GLY A 138 -13.85 0.13 -7.97
CA GLY A 138 -13.97 0.76 -9.28
C GLY A 138 -15.34 1.39 -9.62
N ARG A 139 -16.32 1.40 -8.70
CA ARG A 139 -17.71 1.85 -8.99
C ARG A 139 -18.11 3.17 -8.31
N CYS A 140 -17.18 3.87 -7.66
CA CYS A 140 -17.49 5.09 -6.91
C CYS A 140 -17.45 6.34 -7.79
N LEU A 141 -18.51 7.15 -7.70
CA LEU A 141 -18.60 8.48 -8.32
C LEU A 141 -18.55 9.64 -7.30
N LEU A 142 -18.51 9.35 -6.01
CA LEU A 142 -18.62 10.36 -4.95
C LEU A 142 -17.54 11.46 -5.07
N SER A 143 -16.29 11.06 -5.33
CA SER A 143 -15.21 12.02 -5.51
C SER A 143 -15.42 12.94 -6.72
N ASN A 144 -15.92 12.40 -7.82
CA ASN A 144 -16.23 13.20 -9.01
C ASN A 144 -17.32 14.23 -8.72
N TYR A 145 -18.45 13.79 -8.12
CA TYR A 145 -19.55 14.69 -7.79
C TYR A 145 -19.15 15.79 -6.80
N MET A 146 -18.37 15.48 -5.78
CA MET A 146 -18.06 16.44 -4.71
C MET A 146 -16.86 17.32 -4.99
N THR A 147 -15.91 16.87 -5.83
CA THR A 147 -14.63 17.57 -5.98
C THR A 147 -14.16 17.67 -7.43
N SER A 148 -14.96 17.20 -8.39
CA SER A 148 -14.59 17.09 -9.82
C SER A 148 -13.32 16.24 -10.06
N ARG A 149 -12.93 15.41 -9.07
CA ARG A 149 -11.78 14.49 -9.16
C ARG A 149 -12.27 13.07 -9.34
N ASP A 150 -11.92 12.47 -10.47
CA ASP A 150 -12.42 11.17 -10.85
C ASP A 150 -11.67 10.04 -10.13
N SER A 151 -12.38 9.30 -9.28
CA SER A 151 -11.81 8.19 -8.51
C SER A 151 -11.37 7.02 -9.41
N ASN A 152 -12.10 6.78 -10.51
CA ASN A 152 -11.80 5.70 -11.45
C ASN A 152 -10.55 6.01 -12.31
N ARG A 153 -10.05 7.24 -12.22
CA ARG A 153 -8.85 7.73 -12.90
C ARG A 153 -7.67 7.97 -11.93
N GLY A 154 -7.75 7.41 -10.75
CA GLY A 154 -6.71 7.51 -9.73
C GLY A 154 -6.64 8.86 -9.00
N ALA A 155 -7.62 9.76 -9.22
CA ALA A 155 -7.63 11.11 -8.64
C ALA A 155 -8.59 11.24 -7.44
N CYS A 156 -8.95 10.14 -6.78
CA CYS A 156 -9.88 10.13 -5.65
C CYS A 156 -9.44 11.08 -4.53
N ALA A 157 -10.30 12.07 -4.21
CA ALA A 157 -10.10 12.98 -3.08
C ALA A 157 -10.49 12.38 -1.73
N GLN A 158 -11.03 11.15 -1.73
CA GLN A 158 -11.50 10.43 -0.54
C GLN A 158 -12.60 11.18 0.25
N PRO A 159 -13.60 11.78 -0.40
CA PRO A 159 -14.63 12.57 0.30
C PRO A 159 -15.46 11.73 1.28
N CYS A 160 -15.61 10.42 1.03
CA CYS A 160 -16.27 9.51 1.97
C CYS A 160 -15.62 9.46 3.36
N ARG A 161 -14.46 10.08 3.53
CA ARG A 161 -13.68 10.12 4.78
C ARG A 161 -13.73 11.46 5.48
N TYR A 162 -14.46 12.46 4.93
CA TYR A 162 -14.67 13.74 5.55
C TYR A 162 -15.82 13.65 6.56
N GLN A 163 -15.80 14.51 7.55
CA GLN A 163 -16.94 14.69 8.43
C GLN A 163 -17.97 15.57 7.73
N TYR A 164 -19.20 15.12 7.73
CA TYR A 164 -20.34 15.84 7.17
C TYR A 164 -21.43 15.99 8.19
N ALA A 165 -22.23 17.05 8.00
CA ALA A 165 -23.50 17.23 8.67
C ALA A 165 -24.52 17.69 7.61
N LEU A 166 -25.75 17.21 7.73
CA LEU A 166 -26.85 17.72 6.95
C LEU A 166 -27.34 19.02 7.55
N MET A 167 -27.61 19.99 6.71
CA MET A 167 -28.30 21.22 7.06
C MET A 167 -29.58 21.33 6.21
N GLU A 168 -30.70 21.54 6.85
CA GLU A 168 -31.94 21.81 6.14
C GLU A 168 -31.96 23.28 5.70
N GLU A 169 -32.24 23.52 4.40
CA GLU A 169 -32.25 24.88 3.83
C GLU A 169 -33.16 25.85 4.59
N LYS A 170 -34.29 25.34 5.13
CA LYS A 170 -35.26 26.13 5.91
C LYS A 170 -34.88 26.35 7.37
N ARG A 171 -33.80 25.68 7.85
CA ARG A 171 -33.26 25.80 9.22
C ARG A 171 -31.74 26.02 9.18
N PRO A 172 -31.31 27.19 8.64
CA PRO A 172 -29.88 27.47 8.54
C PRO A 172 -29.24 27.59 9.94
N GLY A 173 -28.08 26.92 10.11
CA GLY A 173 -27.35 26.92 11.38
C GLY A 173 -27.63 25.71 12.28
N GLU A 174 -28.62 24.87 11.97
CA GLU A 174 -28.84 23.58 12.61
C GLU A 174 -28.15 22.49 11.78
N TYR A 175 -27.21 21.76 12.43
CA TYR A 175 -26.44 20.70 11.79
C TYR A 175 -26.86 19.35 12.35
N PHE A 176 -27.27 18.45 11.46
CA PHE A 176 -27.63 17.08 11.79
C PHE A 176 -26.44 16.19 11.44
N PRO A 177 -25.76 15.54 12.41
CA PRO A 177 -24.68 14.62 12.08
C PRO A 177 -25.20 13.47 11.23
N ILE A 178 -24.36 12.98 10.32
CA ILE A 178 -24.69 11.85 9.48
C ILE A 178 -24.09 10.61 10.12
N GLU A 179 -24.94 9.67 10.52
CA GLU A 179 -24.58 8.40 11.14
C GLU A 179 -25.19 7.23 10.36
N GLU A 180 -24.68 6.02 10.53
CA GLU A 180 -25.27 4.81 9.94
C GLU A 180 -26.00 4.03 11.02
N ASP A 181 -27.17 3.54 10.68
CA ASP A 181 -27.90 2.54 11.45
C ASP A 181 -28.31 1.36 10.54
N GLU A 182 -29.02 0.38 11.10
CA GLU A 182 -29.49 -0.81 10.36
C GLU A 182 -30.41 -0.48 9.18
N LYS A 183 -30.83 0.76 8.97
CA LYS A 183 -31.83 1.20 7.99
C LYS A 183 -31.30 2.09 6.87
N GLY A 184 -30.06 2.58 6.94
CA GLY A 184 -29.52 3.45 5.90
C GLY A 184 -28.04 3.80 6.02
N THR A 185 -27.42 4.04 4.86
CA THR A 185 -26.01 4.41 4.74
C THR A 185 -25.84 5.91 4.70
N TYR A 186 -25.08 6.42 5.61
CA TYR A 186 -24.64 7.80 5.71
C TYR A 186 -23.15 7.85 5.29
N ILE A 187 -22.62 8.96 4.81
CA ILE A 187 -21.25 9.05 4.27
C ILE A 187 -20.23 8.72 5.36
N LEU A 188 -19.44 7.64 5.20
CA LEU A 188 -18.83 6.93 6.32
C LEU A 188 -17.37 6.62 6.12
N ASN A 189 -16.70 6.54 7.27
CA ASN A 189 -15.28 6.34 7.43
C ASN A 189 -14.96 4.84 7.52
N SER A 190 -14.63 4.21 6.41
CA SER A 190 -14.21 2.79 6.41
C SER A 190 -12.91 2.61 7.19
N ARG A 191 -12.81 1.50 7.93
CA ARG A 191 -11.59 1.03 8.58
C ARG A 191 -10.54 0.66 7.54
N ASP A 192 -9.26 0.69 7.91
CA ASP A 192 -8.23 0.12 7.08
C ASP A 192 -8.22 -1.42 7.23
N MET A 193 -7.91 -2.12 6.15
CA MET A 193 -7.81 -3.58 6.16
C MET A 193 -6.48 -4.01 6.76
N CYS A 194 -6.47 -5.06 7.59
CA CYS A 194 -5.28 -5.76 8.04
C CYS A 194 -5.61 -7.23 8.27
N MET A 195 -4.93 -8.11 7.51
CA MET A 195 -5.10 -9.56 7.56
C MET A 195 -3.85 -10.28 8.08
N ILE A 196 -2.94 -9.55 8.74
CA ILE A 196 -1.65 -10.10 9.16
C ILE A 196 -1.80 -11.26 10.16
N ASP A 197 -2.81 -11.21 11.02
CA ASP A 197 -3.12 -12.25 12.01
C ASP A 197 -3.84 -13.48 11.39
N HIS A 198 -4.21 -13.39 10.10
CA HIS A 198 -5.02 -14.38 9.38
C HIS A 198 -4.32 -14.92 8.12
N LEU A 199 -2.99 -14.86 8.07
CA LEU A 199 -2.22 -15.29 6.89
C LEU A 199 -2.39 -16.79 6.60
N SER A 200 -2.56 -17.62 7.62
CA SER A 200 -2.84 -19.05 7.45
C SER A 200 -4.13 -19.28 6.64
N ASP A 201 -5.20 -18.53 6.96
CA ASP A 201 -6.48 -18.68 6.26
C ASP A 201 -6.38 -18.27 4.79
N LEU A 202 -5.54 -17.25 4.50
CA LEU A 202 -5.28 -16.78 3.13
C LEU A 202 -4.46 -17.78 2.32
N VAL A 203 -3.51 -18.47 2.95
CA VAL A 203 -2.74 -19.57 2.34
C VAL A 203 -3.66 -20.77 2.10
N ASP A 204 -4.45 -21.16 3.10
CA ASP A 204 -5.35 -22.32 3.05
C ASP A 204 -6.47 -22.17 2.02
N VAL A 205 -6.90 -20.93 1.74
CA VAL A 205 -7.91 -20.66 0.71
C VAL A 205 -7.33 -20.72 -0.71
N GLY A 206 -5.99 -20.79 -0.83
CA GLY A 206 -5.28 -20.94 -2.10
C GLY A 206 -5.06 -19.65 -2.88
N LEU A 207 -4.82 -18.55 -2.19
CA LEU A 207 -4.36 -17.31 -2.83
C LEU A 207 -2.91 -17.43 -3.28
N ASP A 208 -2.62 -17.01 -4.51
CA ASP A 208 -1.27 -17.01 -5.08
C ASP A 208 -0.53 -15.70 -4.77
N SER A 209 -1.27 -14.61 -4.53
CA SER A 209 -0.69 -13.28 -4.30
C SER A 209 -1.48 -12.48 -3.27
N LEU A 210 -0.75 -11.83 -2.35
CA LEU A 210 -1.27 -10.97 -1.31
C LEU A 210 -0.97 -9.51 -1.65
N LYS A 211 -2.00 -8.68 -1.78
CA LYS A 211 -1.86 -7.28 -2.22
C LYS A 211 -1.96 -6.29 -1.08
N ILE A 212 -0.92 -5.45 -0.94
CA ILE A 212 -0.89 -4.33 0.00
C ILE A 212 -1.23 -3.04 -0.74
N GLU A 213 -2.23 -2.29 -0.25
CA GLU A 213 -2.56 -0.95 -0.75
C GLU A 213 -1.75 0.11 -0.03
N GLY A 214 -0.91 0.82 -0.78
CA GLY A 214 -0.04 1.86 -0.25
C GLY A 214 0.19 3.02 -1.20
N ARG A 215 -0.58 3.16 -2.29
CA ARG A 215 -0.36 4.16 -3.36
C ARG A 215 -0.24 5.59 -2.84
N ALA A 216 -1.08 5.98 -1.88
CA ALA A 216 -1.09 7.32 -1.29
C ALA A 216 -0.28 7.39 0.02
N LYS A 217 0.50 6.38 0.33
CA LYS A 217 1.30 6.27 1.55
C LYS A 217 2.77 6.58 1.28
N SER A 218 3.56 6.74 2.33
CA SER A 218 5.01 7.00 2.24
C SER A 218 5.80 5.73 1.90
N ALA A 219 7.06 5.90 1.45
CA ALA A 219 8.00 4.79 1.28
C ALA A 219 8.22 4.02 2.59
N TYR A 220 8.23 4.72 3.73
CA TYR A 220 8.29 4.11 5.06
C TYR A 220 7.12 3.12 5.29
N TYR A 221 5.89 3.53 4.98
CA TYR A 221 4.74 2.64 5.08
C TYR A 221 4.91 1.39 4.20
N ALA A 222 5.29 1.58 2.94
CA ALA A 222 5.47 0.47 2.02
C ALA A 222 6.54 -0.52 2.52
N ALA A 223 7.69 -0.01 2.98
CA ALA A 223 8.78 -0.82 3.48
C ALA A 223 8.38 -1.62 4.73
N ILE A 224 7.81 -0.95 5.74
CA ILE A 224 7.47 -1.58 7.02
C ILE A 224 6.34 -2.60 6.86
N VAL A 225 5.25 -2.24 6.18
CA VAL A 225 4.12 -3.17 6.00
C VAL A 225 4.54 -4.38 5.16
N THR A 226 5.30 -4.16 4.07
CA THR A 226 5.77 -5.28 3.23
C THR A 226 6.72 -6.20 4.01
N GLY A 227 7.64 -5.62 4.78
CA GLY A 227 8.56 -6.38 5.65
C GLY A 227 7.81 -7.20 6.70
N ALA A 228 6.85 -6.59 7.40
CA ALA A 228 6.01 -7.27 8.38
C ALA A 228 5.26 -8.47 7.76
N TYR A 229 4.57 -8.24 6.64
CA TYR A 229 3.85 -9.32 5.94
C TYR A 229 4.79 -10.40 5.44
N ARG A 230 5.99 -10.06 4.93
CA ARG A 230 6.96 -11.06 4.47
C ARG A 230 7.44 -11.96 5.61
N HIS A 231 7.87 -11.39 6.73
CA HIS A 231 8.31 -12.16 7.89
C HIS A 231 7.19 -13.04 8.48
N CYS A 232 5.99 -12.47 8.66
CA CYS A 232 4.85 -13.22 9.18
C CYS A 232 4.42 -14.35 8.22
N LEU A 233 4.43 -14.11 6.90
CA LEU A 233 4.11 -15.13 5.91
C LEU A 233 5.17 -16.25 5.90
N ASP A 234 6.44 -15.91 6.03
CA ASP A 234 7.51 -16.91 6.12
C ASP A 234 7.38 -17.80 7.38
N ASP A 235 6.93 -17.24 8.49
CA ASP A 235 6.61 -18.00 9.70
C ASP A 235 5.46 -18.99 9.44
N VAL A 236 4.35 -18.50 8.87
CA VAL A 236 3.18 -19.34 8.53
C VAL A 236 3.56 -20.44 7.56
N MET A 237 4.29 -20.13 6.48
CA MET A 237 4.72 -21.11 5.48
C MET A 237 5.68 -22.15 6.05
N ALA A 238 6.45 -21.82 7.09
CA ALA A 238 7.31 -22.73 7.81
C ALA A 238 6.61 -23.48 8.97
N GLY A 239 5.29 -23.27 9.15
CA GLY A 239 4.52 -23.88 10.26
C GLY A 239 4.91 -23.34 11.63
N ARG A 240 5.50 -22.15 11.70
CA ARG A 240 5.85 -21.47 12.96
C ARG A 240 4.75 -20.49 13.38
N PRO A 241 4.61 -20.21 14.67
CA PRO A 241 3.78 -19.09 15.11
C PRO A 241 4.36 -17.76 14.61
N ILE A 242 3.49 -16.82 14.26
CA ILE A 242 3.88 -15.47 13.86
C ILE A 242 4.66 -14.80 15.01
N ASP A 243 5.84 -14.26 14.68
CA ASP A 243 6.64 -13.47 15.65
C ASP A 243 5.95 -12.13 15.93
N PRO A 244 5.54 -11.87 17.20
CA PRO A 244 4.86 -10.63 17.56
C PRO A 244 5.62 -9.36 17.18
N VAL A 245 6.95 -9.39 17.16
CA VAL A 245 7.79 -8.23 16.81
C VAL A 245 7.49 -7.76 15.38
N TRP A 246 7.34 -8.70 14.43
CA TRP A 246 7.02 -8.34 13.06
C TRP A 246 5.53 -8.04 12.88
N ARG A 247 4.68 -8.75 13.60
CA ARG A 247 3.22 -8.49 13.61
C ARG A 247 2.92 -7.05 14.03
N ASP A 248 3.59 -6.57 15.07
CA ASP A 248 3.32 -5.25 15.65
C ASP A 248 3.83 -4.09 14.77
N GLU A 249 4.71 -4.36 13.81
CA GLU A 249 5.21 -3.35 12.88
C GLU A 249 4.11 -2.67 12.06
N VAL A 250 2.98 -3.34 11.78
CA VAL A 250 1.86 -2.71 11.07
C VAL A 250 1.17 -1.62 11.88
N ASP A 251 1.34 -1.61 13.21
CA ASP A 251 0.81 -0.57 14.08
C ASP A 251 1.75 0.65 14.17
N HIS A 252 3.01 0.51 13.72
CA HIS A 252 4.01 1.58 13.72
C HIS A 252 3.96 2.48 12.48
N VAL A 253 3.02 2.26 11.57
CA VAL A 253 2.79 3.11 10.40
C VAL A 253 1.51 3.93 10.56
N SER A 254 1.30 4.91 9.67
CA SER A 254 0.07 5.71 9.68
C SER A 254 -1.12 4.90 9.16
N HIS A 255 -2.06 4.57 10.03
CA HIS A 255 -3.24 3.76 9.71
C HIS A 255 -4.50 4.28 10.41
N ARG A 256 -5.66 3.76 10.04
CA ARG A 256 -6.90 3.85 10.79
C ARG A 256 -7.12 2.60 11.60
N PRO A 257 -8.10 2.57 12.52
CA PRO A 257 -8.46 1.32 13.17
C PRO A 257 -8.63 0.20 12.15
N TYR A 258 -8.00 -0.93 12.41
CA TYR A 258 -8.00 -2.06 11.51
C TYR A 258 -9.28 -2.90 11.58
N ALA A 259 -9.60 -3.55 10.47
CA ALA A 259 -10.59 -4.60 10.35
C ALA A 259 -10.12 -5.62 9.31
N THR A 260 -10.77 -6.77 9.26
CA THR A 260 -10.46 -7.84 8.32
C THR A 260 -11.13 -7.67 6.94
N GLY A 261 -11.65 -6.47 6.63
CA GLY A 261 -12.48 -6.32 5.43
C GLY A 261 -13.72 -7.21 5.50
N PHE A 262 -14.14 -7.73 4.35
CA PHE A 262 -15.31 -8.63 4.26
C PHE A 262 -14.95 -10.11 4.45
N TYR A 263 -13.71 -10.47 4.70
CA TYR A 263 -13.27 -11.87 4.77
C TYR A 263 -14.05 -12.71 5.78
N TYR A 264 -14.45 -12.12 6.92
CA TYR A 264 -15.22 -12.76 7.98
C TYR A 264 -16.60 -12.14 8.21
N GLY A 265 -17.08 -11.36 7.24
CA GLY A 265 -18.35 -10.66 7.31
C GLY A 265 -18.23 -9.16 7.16
N HIS A 266 -19.25 -8.41 7.53
CA HIS A 266 -19.26 -6.95 7.34
C HIS A 266 -18.22 -6.25 8.25
N PRO A 267 -17.29 -5.45 7.71
CA PRO A 267 -16.16 -4.87 8.48
C PRO A 267 -16.57 -3.77 9.46
N GLY A 268 -17.81 -3.30 9.42
CA GLY A 268 -18.25 -2.13 10.17
C GLY A 268 -17.57 -0.83 9.72
N GLN A 269 -17.93 0.25 10.39
CA GLN A 269 -17.41 1.60 10.12
C GLN A 269 -16.76 2.15 11.39
N PHE A 270 -15.93 3.19 11.25
CA PHE A 270 -15.34 3.87 12.38
C PHE A 270 -15.91 5.27 12.53
N TYR A 271 -16.77 5.47 13.54
CA TYR A 271 -17.57 6.69 13.70
C TYR A 271 -16.90 7.80 14.53
N ALA A 272 -15.91 7.47 15.35
CA ALA A 272 -15.36 8.41 16.33
C ALA A 272 -14.63 9.60 15.68
N ASN A 273 -13.88 9.38 14.60
CA ASN A 273 -13.19 10.43 13.86
C ASN A 273 -12.62 9.92 12.54
N SER A 274 -12.18 10.81 11.65
CA SER A 274 -11.52 10.49 10.38
C SER A 274 -9.99 10.52 10.46
N ARG A 275 -9.42 10.66 11.66
CA ARG A 275 -7.98 10.85 11.83
C ARG A 275 -7.23 9.53 11.69
N TYR A 276 -6.01 9.63 11.14
CA TYR A 276 -5.06 8.54 11.17
C TYR A 276 -4.38 8.46 12.54
N ILE A 277 -4.20 7.25 13.03
CA ILE A 277 -3.31 6.93 14.14
C ILE A 277 -1.88 7.12 13.63
N ARG A 278 -1.07 7.91 14.31
CA ARG A 278 0.33 8.23 13.96
C ARG A 278 1.11 8.34 15.26
N GLU A 279 1.53 7.21 15.76
CA GLU A 279 2.25 7.11 17.04
C GLU A 279 3.77 7.06 16.84
N TRP A 280 4.22 6.91 15.60
CA TRP A 280 5.64 6.84 15.25
C TRP A 280 6.03 7.84 14.17
N GLN A 281 7.24 8.37 14.29
CA GLN A 281 7.81 9.33 13.35
C GLN A 281 9.20 8.88 12.91
N VAL A 282 9.44 8.85 11.59
CA VAL A 282 10.76 8.64 11.03
C VAL A 282 11.61 9.87 11.24
N VAL A 283 12.80 9.72 11.80
CA VAL A 283 13.74 10.83 12.05
C VAL A 283 14.94 10.82 11.13
N ALA A 284 15.45 9.64 10.76
CA ALA A 284 16.57 9.53 9.83
C ALA A 284 16.53 8.21 9.04
N LEU A 285 17.31 8.16 7.98
CA LEU A 285 17.55 6.98 7.16
C LEU A 285 19.06 6.73 7.08
N VAL A 286 19.52 5.52 7.38
CA VAL A 286 20.89 5.09 7.16
C VAL A 286 21.13 4.94 5.67
N THR A 287 22.13 5.65 5.16
CA THR A 287 22.57 5.55 3.76
C THR A 287 23.78 4.64 3.60
N ASP A 288 24.64 4.59 4.63
CA ASP A 288 25.79 3.70 4.69
C ASP A 288 26.19 3.42 6.15
N CYS A 289 26.82 2.28 6.41
CA CYS A 289 27.30 1.89 7.72
C CYS A 289 28.46 0.89 7.59
N ASP A 290 29.63 1.22 8.16
CA ASP A 290 30.78 0.32 8.15
C ASP A 290 30.67 -0.81 9.19
N GLU A 291 31.66 -1.72 9.19
CA GLU A 291 31.69 -2.88 10.11
C GLU A 291 31.79 -2.45 11.58
N GLU A 292 32.41 -1.33 11.87
CA GLU A 292 32.55 -0.76 13.21
C GLU A 292 31.28 -0.03 13.67
N GLY A 293 30.28 0.17 12.79
CA GLY A 293 29.02 0.88 13.07
C GLY A 293 29.14 2.40 12.91
N ASN A 294 30.15 2.93 12.22
CA ASN A 294 30.14 4.33 11.83
C ASN A 294 29.13 4.50 10.68
N ALA A 295 28.06 5.21 10.96
CA ALA A 295 26.94 5.34 10.03
C ALA A 295 26.85 6.74 9.44
N THR A 296 26.54 6.78 8.14
CA THR A 296 26.12 7.98 7.42
C THR A 296 24.60 7.97 7.30
N LEU A 297 23.95 9.05 7.68
CA LEU A 297 22.50 9.15 7.74
C LEU A 297 21.99 10.38 7.00
N SER A 298 20.75 10.29 6.54
CA SER A 298 19.99 11.40 5.95
C SER A 298 18.82 11.77 6.85
N LEU A 299 18.76 13.02 7.28
CA LEU A 299 17.72 13.56 8.15
C LEU A 299 16.34 13.52 7.47
N ARG A 300 15.32 13.16 8.24
CA ARG A 300 13.91 13.21 7.82
C ARG A 300 13.07 14.12 8.72
N ASN A 301 13.28 14.05 10.02
CA ASN A 301 12.59 14.87 11.01
C ASN A 301 13.53 15.22 12.16
N LYS A 302 13.10 16.15 13.01
CA LYS A 302 13.88 16.64 14.16
C LYS A 302 14.08 15.56 15.20
N PHE A 303 15.29 15.45 15.69
CA PHE A 303 15.69 14.70 16.88
C PHE A 303 17.05 15.20 17.34
N ARG A 304 17.48 14.82 18.54
CA ARG A 304 18.71 15.32 19.15
C ARG A 304 19.52 14.21 19.85
N THR A 305 20.75 14.50 20.15
CA THR A 305 21.59 13.69 21.04
C THR A 305 20.88 13.45 22.37
N GLY A 306 20.85 12.20 22.81
CA GLY A 306 20.16 11.75 24.03
C GLY A 306 18.72 11.27 23.83
N ASP A 307 18.08 11.52 22.69
CA ASP A 307 16.77 10.96 22.38
C ASP A 307 16.84 9.44 22.27
N VAL A 308 15.73 8.75 22.58
CA VAL A 308 15.61 7.32 22.34
C VAL A 308 14.97 7.10 20.97
N VAL A 309 15.66 6.34 20.13
CA VAL A 309 15.20 5.96 18.80
C VAL A 309 15.19 4.45 18.64
N GLU A 310 14.34 3.97 17.76
CA GLU A 310 14.31 2.58 17.33
C GLU A 310 14.80 2.47 15.89
N LEU A 311 15.62 1.46 15.63
CA LEU A 311 16.13 1.13 14.31
C LEU A 311 15.38 -0.09 13.78
N VAL A 312 14.89 0.01 12.54
CA VAL A 312 14.24 -1.07 11.80
C VAL A 312 14.71 -1.02 10.35
N GLY A 313 14.99 -2.15 9.76
CA GLY A 313 15.53 -2.20 8.40
C GLY A 313 15.34 -3.56 7.74
N PRO A 314 15.84 -3.73 6.51
CA PRO A 314 15.80 -5.00 5.81
C PRO A 314 16.48 -6.09 6.67
N ASP A 315 15.75 -7.17 6.97
CA ASP A 315 16.21 -8.31 7.78
C ASP A 315 16.82 -7.94 9.15
N LEU A 316 16.53 -6.73 9.62
CA LEU A 316 17.01 -6.21 10.89
C LEU A 316 15.86 -6.19 11.91
N ARG A 317 15.89 -7.14 12.88
CA ARG A 317 14.96 -7.11 14.00
C ARG A 317 15.03 -5.76 14.71
N PRO A 318 13.89 -5.07 14.94
CA PRO A 318 13.86 -3.77 15.58
C PRO A 318 14.59 -3.74 16.93
N PHE A 319 15.34 -2.69 17.19
CA PHE A 319 16.00 -2.47 18.48
C PHE A 319 16.10 -0.97 18.79
N SER A 320 16.02 -0.64 20.08
CA SER A 320 16.14 0.73 20.56
C SER A 320 17.55 1.09 20.97
N MET A 321 17.90 2.37 20.83
CA MET A 321 19.15 2.95 21.34
C MET A 321 18.96 4.41 21.73
N THR A 322 19.85 4.90 22.61
CA THR A 322 19.97 6.33 22.85
C THR A 322 20.87 6.95 21.77
N VAL A 323 20.44 8.05 21.17
CA VAL A 323 21.17 8.76 20.13
C VAL A 323 22.51 9.26 20.71
N PRO A 324 23.65 8.79 20.18
CA PRO A 324 24.96 9.25 20.60
C PRO A 324 25.25 10.64 20.05
N GLN A 325 26.46 11.16 20.33
CA GLN A 325 26.96 12.37 19.71
C GLN A 325 27.00 12.22 18.18
N MET A 326 26.54 13.25 17.49
CA MET A 326 26.50 13.33 16.03
C MET A 326 27.51 14.31 15.51
N THR A 327 27.92 14.16 14.25
CA THR A 327 28.79 15.14 13.56
C THR A 327 28.21 15.42 12.16
N ASP A 328 28.51 16.61 11.64
CA ASP A 328 28.28 16.92 10.23
C ASP A 328 29.36 16.30 9.33
N THR A 329 29.25 16.57 8.02
CA THR A 329 30.23 16.10 7.02
C THR A 329 31.64 16.71 7.14
N GLU A 330 31.81 17.78 7.93
CA GLU A 330 33.09 18.42 8.23
C GLU A 330 33.69 17.95 9.58
N GLY A 331 32.97 17.05 10.29
CA GLY A 331 33.37 16.53 11.60
C GLY A 331 33.01 17.44 12.77
N GLN A 332 32.24 18.51 12.55
CA GLN A 332 31.78 19.39 13.63
C GLN A 332 30.65 18.73 14.41
N LEU A 333 30.65 18.92 15.73
CA LEU A 333 29.65 18.35 16.62
C LEU A 333 28.26 18.94 16.37
N LEU A 334 27.27 18.06 16.27
CA LEU A 334 25.86 18.39 16.14
C LEU A 334 25.09 17.89 17.37
N GLU A 335 24.39 18.78 18.04
CA GLU A 335 23.40 18.43 19.05
C GLU A 335 22.09 18.01 18.39
N GLU A 336 21.71 18.71 17.31
CA GLU A 336 20.48 18.52 16.52
C GLU A 336 20.76 18.82 15.04
N PRO A 337 20.58 17.86 14.12
CA PRO A 337 20.61 18.14 12.68
C PRO A 337 19.37 18.97 12.29
N ARG A 338 19.54 20.02 11.47
CA ARG A 338 18.47 21.03 11.27
C ARG A 338 17.90 21.12 9.88
N ASN A 339 18.69 20.81 8.84
CA ASN A 339 18.27 21.01 7.46
C ASN A 339 17.59 19.74 6.92
N PRO A 340 16.46 19.84 6.21
CA PRO A 340 15.84 18.68 5.56
C PRO A 340 16.84 17.93 4.67
N GLN A 341 16.87 16.60 4.79
CA GLN A 341 17.79 15.71 4.07
C GLN A 341 19.29 15.95 4.36
N MET A 342 19.62 16.71 5.42
CA MET A 342 21.01 16.89 5.85
C MET A 342 21.68 15.53 6.04
N THR A 343 22.87 15.38 5.47
CA THR A 343 23.77 14.25 5.75
C THR A 343 24.53 14.51 7.04
N PHE A 344 24.58 13.53 7.92
CA PHE A 344 25.30 13.57 9.18
C PHE A 344 25.82 12.19 9.54
N HIS A 345 26.70 12.11 10.54
CA HIS A 345 27.33 10.88 10.98
C HIS A 345 27.07 10.63 12.46
N MET A 346 26.92 9.35 12.82
CA MET A 346 26.90 8.92 14.21
C MET A 346 27.36 7.47 14.35
N LYS A 347 27.76 7.11 15.56
CA LYS A 347 28.16 5.73 15.92
C LYS A 347 26.94 4.90 16.30
N LEU A 348 26.68 3.84 15.58
CA LEU A 348 25.69 2.82 15.93
C LEU A 348 26.33 1.71 16.77
N PRO A 349 25.57 0.97 17.58
CA PRO A 349 26.12 -0.11 18.43
C PRO A 349 26.63 -1.32 17.61
N ARG A 350 26.23 -1.41 16.36
CA ARG A 350 26.63 -2.45 15.40
C ARG A 350 26.38 -1.97 13.97
N ARG A 351 26.98 -2.64 13.01
CA ARG A 351 26.63 -2.46 11.60
C ARG A 351 25.14 -2.73 11.36
N VAL A 352 24.53 -1.89 10.55
CA VAL A 352 23.15 -2.05 10.04
C VAL A 352 23.16 -1.89 8.52
N PRO A 353 22.22 -2.54 7.80
CA PRO A 353 22.15 -2.39 6.35
C PRO A 353 21.72 -0.96 5.94
N PRO A 354 22.09 -0.52 4.73
CA PRO A 354 21.49 0.66 4.12
C PRO A 354 19.97 0.56 4.10
N PHE A 355 19.28 1.69 4.10
CA PHE A 355 17.83 1.83 4.24
C PHE A 355 17.26 1.46 5.62
N THR A 356 18.10 1.18 6.62
CA THR A 356 17.64 1.12 8.01
C THR A 356 17.07 2.48 8.42
N VAL A 357 15.83 2.46 8.92
CA VAL A 357 15.09 3.63 9.37
C VAL A 357 15.33 3.84 10.87
N LEU A 358 15.57 5.06 11.27
CA LEU A 358 15.49 5.50 12.66
C LEU A 358 14.13 6.16 12.87
N ARG A 359 13.42 5.72 13.89
CA ARG A 359 12.10 6.25 14.27
C ARG A 359 11.99 6.43 15.79
N HIS A 360 11.07 7.26 16.22
CA HIS A 360 10.70 7.37 17.62
C HIS A 360 9.18 7.43 17.81
N ALA A 361 8.73 7.05 18.99
CA ALA A 361 7.35 7.24 19.38
C ALA A 361 7.03 8.74 19.52
N VAL A 362 5.86 9.16 19.03
CA VAL A 362 5.37 10.54 19.14
C VAL A 362 4.68 10.71 20.48
N ASP A 363 5.12 11.68 21.27
CA ASP A 363 4.38 12.06 22.48
C ASP A 363 3.05 12.74 22.11
N LEU A 364 1.95 12.05 22.35
CA LEU A 364 0.58 12.54 22.11
C LEU A 364 -0.03 13.25 23.31
N SER A 365 0.68 13.34 24.46
CA SER A 365 0.17 13.90 25.70
C SER A 365 -0.05 15.42 25.68
N GLY A 366 0.41 16.10 24.62
CA GLY A 366 0.34 17.56 24.45
C GLY A 366 -0.68 18.07 23.41
N LYS A 367 -1.59 17.21 22.88
CA LYS A 367 -2.58 17.60 21.87
C LYS A 367 -4.01 17.44 22.31
#